data_2e9aaedc059e65caf518f105f14fa708
#
_entry.id   2e9aaedc059e65caf518f105f14fa708
#
_cell.length_a   1.000
_cell.length_b   1.000
_cell.length_c   1.000
_cell.angle_alpha   90.00
_cell.angle_beta   90.00
_cell.angle_gamma   90.00
#
_symmetry.space_group_name_H-M   'P 1'
#
loop_
_entity.id
_entity.type
_entity.pdbx_description
1 polymer ?
#
loop_
_entity_poly.entity_id
_entity_poly.type
_entity_poly.pdbx_seq_one_letter_code
_entity_poly.pdbx_strand_id
1 'polypeptide(L)'
;MKRCLFLNIQRVIVFLFAVTLYTNASSQSSSQTRKILDRTAQVVGRAGGASANFTISSAKMGKTSGTIAIKGNKFHARTPQAMVWFDGKTQWSYMKSTNEVNISTPSRSQQISMNPYTFINMYKAGYQLSHRVKGNNYEVHMVAQNKNNGIPEMYIYINKRTYSPSQVKIKQGGSWTIINISNFKAKNLPNSTFVFRSKDLPSAEVIDLR
;
A
#
# COMPACT_ATOMS: atom_id res chain seq x y z
N MET A 1 -7.71 -63.56 10.89
CA MET A 1 -8.50 -62.30 10.89
C MET A 1 -7.89 -61.13 11.69
N LYS A 2 -7.04 -61.34 12.70
CA LYS A 2 -6.47 -60.22 13.51
C LYS A 2 -5.34 -59.41 12.85
N ARG A 3 -4.59 -59.93 11.85
CA ARG A 3 -3.47 -59.23 11.18
C ARG A 3 -3.92 -58.17 10.17
N CYS A 4 -5.06 -58.31 9.52
CA CYS A 4 -5.56 -57.31 8.56
C CYS A 4 -6.12 -56.05 9.24
N LEU A 5 -6.63 -56.17 10.47
CA LEU A 5 -7.19 -55.02 11.20
C LEU A 5 -6.09 -54.05 11.66
N PHE A 6 -4.93 -54.55 12.08
CA PHE A 6 -3.78 -53.71 12.51
C PHE A 6 -3.17 -52.93 11.37
N LEU A 7 -3.11 -53.46 10.14
CA LEU A 7 -2.55 -52.78 8.98
C LEU A 7 -3.40 -51.56 8.54
N ASN A 8 -4.73 -51.69 8.70
CA ASN A 8 -5.64 -50.61 8.35
C ASN A 8 -5.62 -49.46 9.37
N ILE A 9 -5.46 -49.76 10.65
CA ILE A 9 -5.34 -48.74 11.71
C ILE A 9 -4.04 -47.93 11.54
N GLN A 10 -2.94 -48.58 11.19
CA GLN A 10 -1.65 -47.91 10.98
C GLN A 10 -1.66 -46.98 9.75
N ARG A 11 -2.39 -47.35 8.68
CA ARG A 11 -2.59 -46.50 7.50
C ARG A 11 -3.48 -45.27 7.77
N VAL A 12 -4.52 -45.42 8.60
CA VAL A 12 -5.41 -44.34 9.00
C VAL A 12 -4.69 -43.33 9.90
N ILE A 13 -3.84 -43.80 10.83
CA ILE A 13 -3.05 -42.91 11.71
C ILE A 13 -2.00 -42.11 10.91
N VAL A 14 -1.34 -42.71 9.91
CA VAL A 14 -0.39 -42.02 9.05
C VAL A 14 -1.09 -40.94 8.19
N PHE A 15 -2.33 -41.21 7.73
CA PHE A 15 -3.11 -40.25 6.95
C PHE A 15 -3.61 -39.06 7.81
N LEU A 16 -3.99 -39.30 9.06
CA LEU A 16 -4.39 -38.24 10.00
C LEU A 16 -3.21 -37.35 10.41
N PHE A 17 -1.99 -37.87 10.52
CA PHE A 17 -0.79 -37.09 10.84
C PHE A 17 -0.31 -36.23 9.65
N ALA A 18 -0.53 -36.69 8.41
CA ALA A 18 -0.16 -35.92 7.20
C ALA A 18 -1.07 -34.69 6.98
N VAL A 19 -2.36 -34.77 7.34
CA VAL A 19 -3.32 -33.67 7.17
C VAL A 19 -3.07 -32.53 8.16
N THR A 20 -2.53 -32.77 9.35
CA THR A 20 -2.24 -31.75 10.36
C THR A 20 -1.00 -30.92 10.04
N LEU A 21 -0.09 -31.42 9.20
CA LEU A 21 1.14 -30.68 8.81
C LEU A 21 0.89 -29.61 7.74
N TYR A 22 -0.15 -29.78 6.89
CA TYR A 22 -0.45 -28.81 5.82
C TYR A 22 -1.13 -27.52 6.32
N THR A 23 -1.87 -27.58 7.44
CA THR A 23 -2.57 -26.40 7.98
C THR A 23 -1.63 -25.41 8.69
N ASN A 24 -0.53 -25.88 9.24
CA ASN A 24 0.42 -25.03 9.97
C ASN A 24 1.30 -24.17 9.05
N ALA A 25 1.65 -24.66 7.85
CA ALA A 25 2.51 -23.92 6.93
C ALA A 25 1.85 -22.63 6.38
N SER A 26 0.55 -22.67 6.09
CA SER A 26 -0.20 -21.50 5.60
C SER A 26 -0.41 -20.44 6.69
N SER A 27 -0.67 -20.86 7.93
CA SER A 27 -0.84 -19.95 9.07
C SER A 27 0.48 -19.25 9.43
N GLN A 28 1.59 -19.97 9.44
CA GLN A 28 2.91 -19.42 9.74
C GLN A 28 3.37 -18.44 8.67
N SER A 29 3.12 -18.71 7.38
CA SER A 29 3.41 -17.82 6.27
C SER A 29 2.62 -16.50 6.37
N SER A 30 1.33 -16.55 6.68
CA SER A 30 0.48 -15.36 6.85
C SER A 30 0.93 -14.48 8.02
N SER A 31 1.27 -15.08 9.17
CA SER A 31 1.78 -14.37 10.35
C SER A 31 3.11 -13.66 10.06
N GLN A 32 4.04 -14.34 9.37
CA GLN A 32 5.31 -13.75 8.99
C GLN A 32 5.15 -12.62 7.97
N THR A 33 4.24 -12.78 7.00
CA THR A 33 3.91 -11.73 6.03
C THR A 33 3.36 -10.48 6.74
N ARG A 34 2.51 -10.66 7.74
CA ARG A 34 1.99 -9.57 8.56
C ARG A 34 3.11 -8.82 9.28
N LYS A 35 4.08 -9.51 9.88
CA LYS A 35 5.24 -8.88 10.51
C LYS A 35 6.08 -8.05 9.53
N ILE A 36 6.25 -8.52 8.29
CA ILE A 36 6.94 -7.74 7.23
C ILE A 36 6.18 -6.45 6.93
N LEU A 37 4.86 -6.53 6.77
CA LEU A 37 4.00 -5.38 6.51
C LEU A 37 3.94 -4.41 7.69
N ASP A 38 3.89 -4.91 8.94
CA ASP A 38 3.94 -4.09 10.16
C ASP A 38 5.22 -3.25 10.21
N ARG A 39 6.38 -3.86 9.92
CA ARG A 39 7.66 -3.15 9.86
C ARG A 39 7.68 -2.12 8.73
N THR A 40 7.15 -2.46 7.57
CA THR A 40 7.02 -1.53 6.43
C THR A 40 6.14 -0.34 6.81
N ALA A 41 5.00 -0.59 7.46
CA ALA A 41 4.10 0.46 7.93
C ALA A 41 4.79 1.40 8.94
N GLN A 42 5.62 0.86 9.85
CA GLN A 42 6.43 1.66 10.78
C GLN A 42 7.48 2.51 10.07
N VAL A 43 8.14 1.97 9.04
CA VAL A 43 9.15 2.70 8.24
C VAL A 43 8.51 3.85 7.45
N VAL A 44 7.38 3.62 6.82
CA VAL A 44 6.68 4.63 6.00
C VAL A 44 5.95 5.64 6.87
N GLY A 45 5.27 5.17 7.93
CA GLY A 45 4.44 5.99 8.82
C GLY A 45 5.18 6.58 10.02
N ARG A 46 6.51 6.64 10.00
CA ARG A 46 7.31 7.15 11.11
C ARG A 46 6.92 8.57 11.54
N ALA A 47 7.06 8.88 12.82
CA ALA A 47 6.63 10.15 13.42
C ALA A 47 7.24 11.40 12.78
N GLY A 48 8.51 11.35 12.36
CA GLY A 48 9.17 12.45 11.65
C GLY A 48 8.71 12.61 10.20
N GLY A 49 8.21 11.55 9.59
CA GLY A 49 7.83 11.48 8.18
C GLY A 49 8.92 10.93 7.27
N ALA A 50 8.59 10.78 6.00
CA ALA A 50 9.45 10.27 4.95
C ALA A 50 9.18 11.00 3.63
N SER A 51 10.13 10.92 2.70
CA SER A 51 9.96 11.37 1.31
C SER A 51 10.47 10.31 0.34
N ALA A 52 9.92 10.30 -0.86
CA ALA A 52 10.33 9.42 -1.94
C ALA A 52 10.05 10.05 -3.31
N ASN A 53 10.71 9.53 -4.34
CA ASN A 53 10.29 9.71 -5.72
C ASN A 53 9.39 8.54 -6.12
N PHE A 54 8.44 8.80 -7.01
CA PHE A 54 7.60 7.76 -7.57
C PHE A 54 7.46 7.89 -9.10
N THR A 55 7.17 6.76 -9.74
CA THR A 55 6.69 6.71 -11.12
C THR A 55 5.47 5.82 -11.13
N ILE A 56 4.34 6.35 -11.60
CA ILE A 56 3.10 5.61 -11.79
C ILE A 56 2.95 5.29 -13.26
N SER A 57 2.58 4.07 -13.60
CA SER A 57 2.21 3.65 -14.94
C SER A 57 0.97 2.77 -14.93
N SER A 58 0.02 3.09 -15.80
CA SER A 58 -1.20 2.29 -16.02
C SER A 58 -1.67 2.43 -17.47
N ALA A 59 -2.45 1.47 -17.94
CA ALA A 59 -3.02 1.52 -19.30
C ALA A 59 -3.95 2.74 -19.50
N LYS A 60 -4.63 3.20 -18.44
CA LYS A 60 -5.60 4.32 -18.52
C LYS A 60 -4.96 5.70 -18.43
N MET A 61 -3.91 5.87 -17.60
CA MET A 61 -3.32 7.19 -17.29
C MET A 61 -1.95 7.40 -17.94
N GLY A 62 -1.44 6.39 -18.66
CA GLY A 62 -0.08 6.45 -19.18
C GLY A 62 0.96 6.40 -18.05
N LYS A 63 2.03 7.19 -18.21
CA LYS A 63 3.15 7.25 -17.26
C LYS A 63 3.32 8.65 -16.71
N THR A 64 3.40 8.79 -15.40
CA THR A 64 3.75 10.05 -14.71
C THR A 64 4.76 9.80 -13.60
N SER A 65 5.56 10.80 -13.28
CA SER A 65 6.55 10.74 -12.20
C SER A 65 6.39 11.93 -11.27
N GLY A 66 6.83 11.75 -10.03
CA GLY A 66 6.73 12.84 -9.07
C GLY A 66 7.48 12.55 -7.78
N THR A 67 7.24 13.41 -6.81
CA THR A 67 7.75 13.30 -5.45
C THR A 67 6.60 13.23 -4.45
N ILE A 68 6.82 12.53 -3.36
CA ILE A 68 5.87 12.47 -2.26
C ILE A 68 6.57 12.65 -0.92
N ALA A 69 5.92 13.39 -0.04
CA ALA A 69 6.22 13.50 1.39
C ALA A 69 5.06 12.91 2.18
N ILE A 70 5.35 12.14 3.23
CA ILE A 70 4.34 11.46 4.06
C ILE A 70 4.72 11.65 5.53
N LYS A 71 3.70 11.87 6.39
CA LYS A 71 3.85 11.89 7.85
C LYS A 71 2.54 11.43 8.51
N GLY A 72 2.54 10.21 9.04
CA GLY A 72 1.31 9.57 9.49
C GLY A 72 0.31 9.45 8.34
N ASN A 73 -0.90 9.97 8.52
CA ASN A 73 -1.94 9.99 7.50
C ASN A 73 -1.87 11.20 6.54
N LYS A 74 -0.92 12.12 6.74
CA LYS A 74 -0.74 13.32 5.91
C LYS A 74 0.18 13.04 4.74
N PHE A 75 -0.08 13.68 3.60
CA PHE A 75 0.83 13.61 2.45
C PHE A 75 0.84 14.89 1.63
N HIS A 76 1.94 15.10 0.93
CA HIS A 76 2.08 16.10 -0.15
C HIS A 76 2.72 15.41 -1.33
N ALA A 77 2.00 15.36 -2.45
CA ALA A 77 2.47 14.78 -3.70
C ALA A 77 2.60 15.87 -4.77
N ARG A 78 3.63 15.77 -5.61
CA ARG A 78 3.87 16.70 -6.72
C ARG A 78 4.22 15.90 -7.96
N THR A 79 3.57 16.25 -9.07
CA THR A 79 3.89 15.83 -10.44
C THR A 79 4.09 17.07 -11.32
N PRO A 80 4.51 16.94 -12.58
CA PRO A 80 4.57 18.08 -13.50
C PRO A 80 3.20 18.74 -13.75
N GLN A 81 2.09 18.00 -13.63
CA GLN A 81 0.74 18.44 -13.94
C GLN A 81 -0.07 18.88 -12.73
N ALA A 82 0.23 18.34 -11.54
CA ALA A 82 -0.61 18.51 -10.36
C ALA A 82 0.20 18.52 -9.06
N MET A 83 -0.35 19.17 -8.04
CA MET A 83 0.11 19.06 -6.66
C MET A 83 -1.08 18.75 -5.75
N VAL A 84 -0.88 17.88 -4.77
CA VAL A 84 -1.91 17.53 -3.80
C VAL A 84 -1.32 17.63 -2.40
N TRP A 85 -2.02 18.35 -1.52
CA TRP A 85 -1.74 18.40 -0.08
C TRP A 85 -2.90 17.75 0.66
N PHE A 86 -2.61 17.01 1.70
CA PHE A 86 -3.59 16.44 2.61
C PHE A 86 -3.08 16.49 4.04
N ASP A 87 -3.78 17.19 4.91
CA ASP A 87 -3.38 17.40 6.30
C ASP A 87 -3.94 16.34 7.27
N GLY A 88 -4.65 15.34 6.74
CA GLY A 88 -5.35 14.30 7.49
C GLY A 88 -6.86 14.50 7.53
N LYS A 89 -7.38 15.66 7.09
CA LYS A 89 -8.80 15.99 7.01
C LYS A 89 -9.13 16.68 5.68
N THR A 90 -8.46 17.78 5.40
CA THR A 90 -8.66 18.62 4.22
C THR A 90 -7.65 18.27 3.13
N GLN A 91 -8.12 18.22 1.90
CA GLN A 91 -7.31 18.06 0.71
C GLN A 91 -7.36 19.34 -0.12
N TRP A 92 -6.20 19.74 -0.62
CA TRP A 92 -6.02 20.76 -1.64
C TRP A 92 -5.41 20.12 -2.87
N SER A 93 -6.06 20.27 -4.02
CA SER A 93 -5.61 19.69 -5.29
C SER A 93 -5.43 20.79 -6.31
N TYR A 94 -4.19 21.09 -6.64
CA TYR A 94 -3.84 22.03 -7.70
C TYR A 94 -3.67 21.31 -9.03
N MET A 95 -4.33 21.82 -10.07
CA MET A 95 -4.18 21.39 -11.46
C MET A 95 -3.55 22.50 -12.28
N LYS A 96 -2.39 22.21 -12.90
CA LYS A 96 -1.67 23.22 -13.69
C LYS A 96 -2.42 23.66 -14.94
N SER A 97 -3.19 22.77 -15.55
CA SER A 97 -3.93 23.06 -16.80
C SER A 97 -5.05 24.08 -16.63
N THR A 98 -5.68 24.11 -15.46
CA THR A 98 -6.77 25.07 -15.15
C THR A 98 -6.28 26.21 -14.25
N ASN A 99 -5.10 26.07 -13.64
CA ASN A 99 -4.57 26.99 -12.63
C ASN A 99 -5.50 27.14 -11.41
N GLU A 100 -6.17 26.05 -11.00
CA GLU A 100 -7.12 26.01 -9.91
C GLU A 100 -6.62 25.18 -8.75
N VAL A 101 -6.97 25.57 -7.51
CA VAL A 101 -6.83 24.79 -6.29
C VAL A 101 -8.20 24.44 -5.77
N ASN A 102 -8.56 23.18 -5.86
CA ASN A 102 -9.81 22.66 -5.30
C ASN A 102 -9.59 22.20 -3.86
N ILE A 103 -10.42 22.70 -2.93
CA ILE A 103 -10.44 22.31 -1.52
C ILE A 103 -11.57 21.32 -1.31
N SER A 104 -11.31 20.19 -0.69
CA SER A 104 -12.31 19.17 -0.42
C SER A 104 -12.05 18.44 0.90
N THR A 105 -13.07 17.75 1.41
CA THR A 105 -12.94 16.79 2.50
C THR A 105 -13.19 15.40 1.93
N PRO A 106 -12.14 14.66 1.54
CA PRO A 106 -12.30 13.37 0.88
C PRO A 106 -12.94 12.36 1.82
N SER A 107 -13.90 11.58 1.31
CA SER A 107 -14.48 10.45 2.01
C SER A 107 -13.41 9.38 2.32
N ARG A 108 -13.71 8.47 3.24
CA ARG A 108 -12.78 7.38 3.60
C ARG A 108 -12.38 6.52 2.38
N SER A 109 -13.31 6.27 1.47
CA SER A 109 -13.04 5.51 0.23
C SER A 109 -12.12 6.28 -0.73
N GLN A 110 -12.30 7.58 -0.86
CA GLN A 110 -11.41 8.43 -1.66
C GLN A 110 -10.00 8.50 -1.04
N GLN A 111 -9.90 8.65 0.29
CA GLN A 111 -8.60 8.62 0.98
C GLN A 111 -7.84 7.31 0.74
N ILE A 112 -8.52 6.16 0.69
CA ILE A 112 -7.92 4.85 0.38
C ILE A 112 -7.24 4.87 -0.99
N SER A 113 -7.87 5.50 -1.99
CA SER A 113 -7.37 5.54 -3.36
C SER A 113 -6.22 6.54 -3.56
N MET A 114 -6.09 7.53 -2.69
CA MET A 114 -5.20 8.69 -2.89
C MET A 114 -4.00 8.70 -1.95
N ASN A 115 -4.12 8.13 -0.76
CA ASN A 115 -3.09 8.15 0.25
C ASN A 115 -2.24 6.87 0.18
N PRO A 116 -0.96 6.95 -0.24
CA PRO A 116 -0.08 5.77 -0.30
C PRO A 116 0.11 5.06 1.03
N TYR A 117 -0.02 5.77 2.15
CA TYR A 117 0.03 5.18 3.50
C TYR A 117 -1.16 4.25 3.76
N THR A 118 -2.29 4.51 3.12
CA THR A 118 -3.49 3.66 3.27
C THR A 118 -3.26 2.29 2.66
N PHE A 119 -2.59 2.19 1.51
CA PHE A 119 -2.26 0.89 0.89
C PHE A 119 -1.44 0.01 1.82
N ILE A 120 -0.49 0.61 2.55
CA ILE A 120 0.37 -0.12 3.48
C ILE A 120 -0.41 -0.61 4.71
N ASN A 121 -1.57 -0.03 5.03
CA ASN A 121 -2.40 -0.44 6.15
C ASN A 121 -3.58 -1.34 5.77
N MET A 122 -3.87 -1.53 4.49
CA MET A 122 -4.99 -2.36 4.01
C MET A 122 -4.88 -3.83 4.40
N TYR A 123 -3.64 -4.33 4.61
CA TYR A 123 -3.41 -5.73 5.00
C TYR A 123 -4.03 -6.12 6.37
N LYS A 124 -4.41 -5.14 7.19
CA LYS A 124 -4.91 -5.37 8.55
C LYS A 124 -6.22 -6.13 8.57
N ALA A 125 -7.05 -5.97 7.53
CA ALA A 125 -8.33 -6.68 7.42
C ALA A 125 -8.71 -6.93 5.95
N GLY A 126 -9.40 -8.03 5.69
CA GLY A 126 -10.04 -8.32 4.41
C GLY A 126 -9.12 -8.83 3.30
N TYR A 127 -7.87 -9.20 3.61
CA TYR A 127 -6.93 -9.77 2.65
C TYR A 127 -6.33 -11.09 3.14
N GLN A 128 -6.18 -12.04 2.21
CA GLN A 128 -5.25 -13.14 2.35
C GLN A 128 -3.85 -12.65 2.04
N LEU A 129 -2.88 -13.01 2.88
CA LEU A 129 -1.52 -12.52 2.81
C LEU A 129 -0.56 -13.67 2.57
N SER A 130 0.32 -13.51 1.61
CA SER A 130 1.46 -14.39 1.37
C SER A 130 2.69 -13.59 0.95
N HIS A 131 3.87 -14.17 1.05
CA HIS A 131 5.08 -13.56 0.53
C HIS A 131 6.06 -14.61 0.02
N ARG A 132 6.94 -14.17 -0.85
CA ARG A 132 8.14 -14.91 -1.26
C ARG A 132 9.34 -13.98 -1.30
N VAL A 133 10.53 -14.56 -1.21
CA VAL A 133 11.78 -13.82 -1.38
C VAL A 133 12.10 -13.72 -2.87
N LYS A 134 12.37 -12.51 -3.35
CA LYS A 134 12.78 -12.24 -4.73
C LYS A 134 13.99 -11.31 -4.71
N GLY A 135 15.17 -11.90 -4.84
CA GLY A 135 16.44 -11.17 -4.70
C GLY A 135 16.54 -10.47 -3.35
N ASN A 136 16.75 -9.16 -3.36
CA ASN A 136 16.85 -8.33 -2.16
C ASN A 136 15.50 -7.86 -1.60
N ASN A 137 14.38 -8.34 -2.14
CA ASN A 137 13.05 -7.92 -1.72
C ASN A 137 12.22 -9.10 -1.19
N TYR A 138 11.28 -8.78 -0.30
CA TYR A 138 10.07 -9.56 -0.12
C TYR A 138 9.08 -9.12 -1.20
N GLU A 139 8.52 -10.05 -1.96
CA GLU A 139 7.34 -9.84 -2.80
C GLU A 139 6.14 -10.29 -1.98
N VAL A 140 5.43 -9.33 -1.41
CA VAL A 140 4.20 -9.59 -0.65
C VAL A 140 3.03 -9.58 -1.62
N HIS A 141 2.18 -10.61 -1.55
CA HIS A 141 0.96 -10.74 -2.32
C HIS A 141 -0.26 -10.65 -1.40
N MET A 142 -1.21 -9.80 -1.77
CA MET A 142 -2.45 -9.55 -1.04
C MET A 142 -3.62 -9.81 -1.97
N VAL A 143 -4.52 -10.71 -1.59
CA VAL A 143 -5.74 -11.05 -2.32
C VAL A 143 -6.94 -10.75 -1.44
N ALA A 144 -7.87 -9.94 -1.94
CA ALA A 144 -9.07 -9.57 -1.19
C ALA A 144 -9.95 -10.81 -0.94
N GLN A 145 -10.42 -10.93 0.30
CA GLN A 145 -11.35 -12.01 0.69
C GLN A 145 -12.76 -11.75 0.14
N ASN A 146 -13.13 -10.48 -0.02
CA ASN A 146 -14.39 -10.08 -0.62
C ASN A 146 -14.17 -9.73 -2.10
N LYS A 147 -14.88 -10.41 -3.01
CA LYS A 147 -14.81 -10.20 -4.46
C LYS A 147 -15.23 -8.79 -4.90
N ASN A 148 -16.05 -8.12 -4.10
CA ASN A 148 -16.51 -6.73 -4.36
C ASN A 148 -15.54 -5.66 -3.84
N ASN A 149 -14.34 -6.04 -3.37
CA ASN A 149 -13.33 -5.09 -2.95
C ASN A 149 -12.83 -4.31 -4.17
N GLY A 150 -12.79 -2.98 -4.07
CA GLY A 150 -12.29 -2.11 -5.15
C GLY A 150 -10.83 -2.35 -5.54
N ILE A 151 -10.06 -3.04 -4.69
CA ILE A 151 -8.70 -3.51 -4.96
C ILE A 151 -8.66 -5.03 -4.70
N PRO A 152 -8.99 -5.86 -5.68
CA PRO A 152 -9.05 -7.31 -5.51
C PRO A 152 -7.68 -7.95 -5.30
N GLU A 153 -6.62 -7.33 -5.82
CA GLU A 153 -5.29 -7.93 -5.79
C GLU A 153 -4.19 -6.85 -5.77
N MET A 154 -3.15 -7.08 -4.98
CA MET A 154 -2.02 -6.17 -4.84
C MET A 154 -0.71 -6.94 -4.60
N TYR A 155 0.39 -6.40 -5.14
CA TYR A 155 1.75 -6.82 -4.79
C TYR A 155 2.52 -5.63 -4.20
N ILE A 156 3.29 -5.87 -3.14
CA ILE A 156 4.19 -4.89 -2.54
C ILE A 156 5.59 -5.51 -2.50
N TYR A 157 6.55 -4.85 -3.16
CA TYR A 157 7.96 -5.23 -3.13
C TYR A 157 8.65 -4.41 -2.04
N ILE A 158 9.22 -5.08 -1.06
CA ILE A 158 9.77 -4.50 0.16
C ILE A 158 11.22 -4.90 0.30
N ASN A 159 12.12 -3.95 0.40
CA ASN A 159 13.54 -4.22 0.62
C ASN A 159 13.74 -4.97 1.95
N LYS A 160 14.42 -6.12 1.93
CA LYS A 160 14.60 -6.99 3.10
C LYS A 160 15.40 -6.34 4.24
N ARG A 161 16.32 -5.44 3.93
CA ARG A 161 17.20 -4.80 4.90
C ARG A 161 16.55 -3.56 5.53
N THR A 162 15.91 -2.73 4.73
CA THR A 162 15.40 -1.42 5.16
C THR A 162 13.90 -1.41 5.44
N TYR A 163 13.18 -2.44 5.00
CA TYR A 163 11.71 -2.51 5.02
C TYR A 163 11.03 -1.35 4.30
N SER A 164 11.76 -0.60 3.46
CA SER A 164 11.17 0.40 2.59
C SER A 164 10.53 -0.25 1.36
N PRO A 165 9.35 0.22 0.91
CA PRO A 165 8.75 -0.27 -0.32
C PRO A 165 9.54 0.23 -1.52
N SER A 166 9.73 -0.62 -2.55
CA SER A 166 10.36 -0.28 -3.81
C SER A 166 9.39 -0.28 -5.00
N GLN A 167 8.31 -1.06 -4.91
CA GLN A 167 7.25 -1.08 -5.92
C GLN A 167 5.93 -1.51 -5.28
N VAL A 168 4.83 -0.93 -5.76
CA VAL A 168 3.47 -1.39 -5.48
C VAL A 168 2.76 -1.64 -6.81
N LYS A 169 2.08 -2.78 -6.93
CA LYS A 169 1.22 -3.11 -8.07
C LYS A 169 -0.19 -3.30 -7.57
N ILE A 170 -1.14 -2.59 -8.16
CA ILE A 170 -2.55 -2.55 -7.72
C ILE A 170 -3.41 -2.96 -8.90
N LYS A 171 -4.30 -3.92 -8.70
CA LYS A 171 -5.30 -4.32 -9.68
C LYS A 171 -6.61 -3.61 -9.41
N GLN A 172 -7.11 -2.87 -10.38
CA GLN A 172 -8.41 -2.19 -10.33
C GLN A 172 -9.11 -2.27 -11.67
N GLY A 173 -10.38 -2.61 -11.70
CA GLY A 173 -11.17 -2.68 -12.94
C GLY A 173 -10.52 -3.53 -14.03
N GLY A 174 -9.90 -4.65 -13.65
CA GLY A 174 -9.19 -5.56 -14.56
C GLY A 174 -7.79 -5.10 -15.00
N SER A 175 -7.38 -3.89 -14.71
CA SER A 175 -6.09 -3.31 -15.14
C SER A 175 -5.11 -3.17 -13.97
N TRP A 176 -3.82 -3.26 -14.29
CA TRP A 176 -2.75 -3.04 -13.34
C TRP A 176 -2.25 -1.59 -13.36
N THR A 177 -2.13 -1.00 -12.18
CA THR A 177 -1.35 0.21 -11.94
C THR A 177 -0.06 -0.17 -11.23
N ILE A 178 1.08 0.25 -11.78
CA ILE A 178 2.40 0.00 -11.22
C ILE A 178 2.97 1.30 -10.69
N ILE A 179 3.37 1.31 -9.43
CA ILE A 179 4.00 2.44 -8.74
C ILE A 179 5.40 2.00 -8.36
N ASN A 180 6.41 2.53 -9.04
CA ASN A 180 7.81 2.36 -8.65
C ASN A 180 8.20 3.46 -7.66
N ILE A 181 8.91 3.09 -6.61
CA ILE A 181 9.32 3.98 -5.52
C ILE A 181 10.84 3.96 -5.45
N SER A 182 11.44 5.15 -5.46
CA SER A 182 12.89 5.32 -5.38
C SER A 182 13.25 6.46 -4.42
N ASN A 183 14.51 6.54 -4.02
CA ASN A 183 15.03 7.60 -3.14
C ASN A 183 14.22 7.77 -1.85
N PHE A 184 13.71 6.64 -1.30
CA PHE A 184 13.00 6.68 -0.03
C PHE A 184 13.96 7.13 1.08
N LYS A 185 13.61 8.23 1.77
CA LYS A 185 14.42 8.83 2.83
C LYS A 185 13.55 9.18 4.02
N ALA A 186 14.03 8.80 5.20
CA ALA A 186 13.50 9.31 6.45
C ALA A 186 13.74 10.83 6.53
N LYS A 187 12.75 11.58 7.00
CA LYS A 187 12.76 13.05 7.12
C LYS A 187 12.15 13.49 8.44
N ASN A 188 12.48 14.71 8.87
CA ASN A 188 11.73 15.42 9.91
C ASN A 188 10.96 16.55 9.21
N LEU A 189 9.70 16.26 8.89
CA LEU A 189 8.84 17.15 8.10
C LEU A 189 7.95 17.97 9.04
N PRO A 190 7.93 19.32 8.90
CA PRO A 190 6.98 20.15 9.63
C PRO A 190 5.56 19.92 9.10
N ASN A 191 4.55 20.17 9.91
CA ASN A 191 3.15 19.99 9.52
C ASN A 191 2.74 20.94 8.38
N SER A 192 3.38 22.09 8.26
CA SER A 192 3.17 23.05 7.16
C SER A 192 3.48 22.46 5.76
N THR A 193 4.26 21.37 5.67
CA THR A 193 4.51 20.66 4.41
C THR A 193 3.21 20.09 3.78
N PHE A 194 2.21 19.83 4.61
CA PHE A 194 0.99 19.12 4.23
C PHE A 194 -0.24 20.03 4.08
N VAL A 195 -0.03 21.34 4.16
CA VAL A 195 -1.09 22.36 4.06
C VAL A 195 -0.76 23.28 2.89
N PHE A 196 -1.72 23.51 2.03
CA PHE A 196 -1.64 24.53 0.99
C PHE A 196 -1.68 25.93 1.60
N ARG A 197 -0.91 26.84 1.05
CA ARG A 197 -0.95 28.26 1.39
C ARG A 197 -1.07 29.06 0.10
N SER A 198 -2.00 30.00 0.03
CA SER A 198 -2.27 30.78 -1.19
C SER A 198 -1.03 31.51 -1.72
N LYS A 199 -0.09 31.90 -0.85
CA LYS A 199 1.18 32.51 -1.25
C LYS A 199 2.09 31.57 -2.07
N ASP A 200 1.88 30.25 -2.00
CA ASP A 200 2.68 29.27 -2.75
C ASP A 200 2.25 29.21 -4.23
N LEU A 201 1.01 29.66 -4.55
CA LEU A 201 0.42 29.73 -5.88
C LEU A 201 -0.48 31.00 -5.96
N PRO A 202 0.10 32.20 -5.98
CA PRO A 202 -0.67 33.45 -5.81
C PRO A 202 -1.62 33.77 -6.98
N SER A 203 -1.40 33.18 -8.14
CA SER A 203 -2.26 33.35 -9.33
C SER A 203 -3.32 32.25 -9.49
N ALA A 204 -3.33 31.24 -8.63
CA ALA A 204 -4.29 30.16 -8.75
C ALA A 204 -5.66 30.57 -8.18
N GLU A 205 -6.71 30.21 -8.87
CA GLU A 205 -8.07 30.32 -8.36
C GLU A 205 -8.31 29.26 -7.28
N VAL A 206 -8.89 29.64 -6.15
CA VAL A 206 -9.18 28.73 -5.04
C VAL A 206 -10.68 28.47 -4.99
N ILE A 207 -11.05 27.21 -5.21
CA ILE A 207 -12.46 26.75 -5.24
C ILE A 207 -12.70 25.85 -4.03
N ASP A 208 -13.57 26.28 -3.11
CA ASP A 208 -13.94 25.49 -1.93
C ASP A 208 -15.15 24.62 -2.24
N LEU A 209 -14.93 23.30 -2.22
CA LEU A 209 -15.95 22.28 -2.52
C LEU A 209 -16.41 21.50 -1.27
N ARG A 210 -16.13 22.02 -0.07
CA ARG A 210 -16.47 21.34 1.19
C ARG A 210 -17.93 21.53 1.58
#